data_c5b548702c1cb4e4a4cebdce6eeeaba2
#
_entry.id   c5b548702c1cb4e4a4cebdce6eeeaba2
#
_cell.length_a   1.000
_cell.length_b   1.000
_cell.length_c   1.000
_cell.angle_alpha   90.00
_cell.angle_beta   90.00
_cell.angle_gamma   90.00
#
_symmetry.space_group_name_H-M   'P 1'
#
loop_
_entity.id
_entity.type
_entity.pdbx_description
1 polymer ?
#
loop_
_entity_poly.entity_id
_entity_poly.type
_entity_poly.pdbx_seq_one_letter_code
_entity_poly.pdbx_strand_id
1 'polypeptide(L)'
;MTSISALENVHSKGLFGNHEGKNKNDLIKIVEKKKLIIVQIVQYKNSFSKPVNFDGLSFNNETLNVSSNNETRVLWTAPKSWILTSTKTNIEPEFLVCEIKKNLLKDINKSFNNSDYAITDLSHSRAIIELEGKQVKEVLKKGSPFNFNELKKNNSLNTVFNGMAITIDMINDDPDKIRIFTLRSFGESLYHSI
;
A
#
# COMPACT_ATOMS: atom_id res chain seq x y z
N MET A 1 4.86 15.21 -17.75
CA MET A 1 3.44 15.16 -17.33
C MET A 1 3.43 15.06 -15.81
N THR A 2 2.95 16.07 -15.12
CA THR A 2 2.70 16.06 -13.69
C THR A 2 1.58 15.03 -13.40
N SER A 3 1.82 14.09 -12.50
CA SER A 3 0.80 13.14 -12.08
C SER A 3 -0.27 13.87 -11.28
N ILE A 4 -1.50 13.91 -11.79
CA ILE A 4 -2.64 14.48 -11.08
C ILE A 4 -2.97 13.56 -9.90
N SER A 5 -3.15 14.14 -8.71
CA SER A 5 -3.55 13.43 -7.50
C SER A 5 -4.96 12.84 -7.62
N ALA A 6 -5.20 11.68 -7.02
CA ALA A 6 -6.54 11.10 -6.92
C ALA A 6 -7.44 11.89 -5.95
N LEU A 7 -6.85 12.65 -5.04
CA LEU A 7 -7.52 13.42 -3.98
C LEU A 7 -7.28 14.93 -4.10
N GLU A 8 -6.88 15.42 -5.28
CA GLU A 8 -6.44 16.81 -5.47
C GLU A 8 -7.48 17.84 -4.98
N ASN A 9 -8.75 17.54 -5.21
CA ASN A 9 -9.84 18.47 -4.90
C ASN A 9 -10.46 18.27 -3.50
N VAL A 10 -10.16 17.16 -2.82
CA VAL A 10 -10.85 16.80 -1.57
C VAL A 10 -9.92 16.62 -0.38
N HIS A 11 -8.63 16.40 -0.60
CA HIS A 11 -7.67 16.15 0.47
C HIS A 11 -7.38 17.41 1.28
N SER A 12 -7.86 17.42 2.52
CA SER A 12 -7.50 18.42 3.52
C SER A 12 -6.33 17.92 4.38
N LYS A 13 -5.31 18.78 4.57
CA LYS A 13 -4.20 18.47 5.48
C LYS A 13 -4.65 18.75 6.92
N GLY A 14 -4.32 17.87 7.85
CA GLY A 14 -4.59 18.09 9.26
C GLY A 14 -4.76 16.84 10.08
N LEU A 15 -5.29 17.04 11.28
CA LEU A 15 -5.70 15.99 12.20
C LEU A 15 -7.23 15.92 12.20
N PHE A 16 -7.77 14.72 12.14
CA PHE A 16 -9.19 14.45 12.04
C PHE A 16 -9.69 13.73 13.30
N GLY A 17 -10.93 13.97 13.66
CA GLY A 17 -11.61 13.36 14.81
C GLY A 17 -12.54 14.33 15.52
N ASN A 18 -13.28 13.83 16.51
CA ASN A 18 -14.14 14.67 17.34
C ASN A 18 -13.29 15.51 18.31
N HIS A 19 -13.33 16.81 18.17
CA HIS A 19 -12.51 17.76 18.92
C HIS A 19 -13.08 18.15 20.29
N GLU A 20 -14.33 17.83 20.57
CA GLU A 20 -14.96 18.19 21.84
C GLU A 20 -14.38 17.34 22.99
N GLY A 21 -13.51 17.95 23.78
CA GLY A 21 -12.97 17.39 25.01
C GLY A 21 -11.91 16.28 24.84
N LYS A 22 -11.42 16.00 23.64
CA LYS A 22 -10.43 14.95 23.40
C LYS A 22 -9.01 15.48 23.29
N ASN A 23 -8.08 14.65 23.75
CA ASN A 23 -6.64 14.90 23.64
C ASN A 23 -6.22 14.89 22.18
N LYS A 24 -5.33 15.79 21.77
CA LYS A 24 -4.76 15.80 20.40
C LYS A 24 -4.15 14.46 19.97
N ASN A 25 -3.73 13.65 20.93
CA ASN A 25 -3.18 12.31 20.71
C ASN A 25 -4.22 11.28 20.22
N ASP A 26 -5.51 11.58 20.33
CA ASP A 26 -6.60 10.70 19.87
C ASP A 26 -7.04 11.00 18.43
N LEU A 27 -6.48 12.05 17.83
CA LEU A 27 -6.77 12.43 16.47
C LEU A 27 -6.01 11.57 15.46
N ILE A 28 -6.59 11.42 14.28
CA ILE A 28 -6.00 10.65 13.17
C ILE A 28 -5.43 11.62 12.15
N LYS A 29 -4.20 11.37 11.74
CA LYS A 29 -3.58 12.02 10.61
C LYS A 29 -3.90 11.23 9.33
N ILE A 30 -4.45 11.92 8.33
CA ILE A 30 -4.80 11.35 7.03
C ILE A 30 -3.93 12.01 5.97
N VAL A 31 -3.17 11.22 5.20
CA VAL A 31 -2.28 11.74 4.17
C VAL A 31 -2.39 10.91 2.89
N GLU A 32 -2.61 11.57 1.75
CA GLU A 32 -2.41 10.91 0.46
C GLU A 32 -0.92 10.70 0.22
N LYS A 33 -0.53 9.47 -0.11
CA LYS A 33 0.84 9.15 -0.55
C LYS A 33 0.93 9.21 -2.06
N LYS A 34 1.75 10.12 -2.54
CA LYS A 34 2.09 10.30 -3.95
C LYS A 34 3.43 9.64 -4.27
N LYS A 35 3.73 9.46 -5.55
CA LYS A 35 5.05 9.02 -6.04
C LYS A 35 5.50 7.66 -5.49
N LEU A 36 4.57 6.74 -5.14
CA LEU A 36 4.91 5.38 -4.76
C LEU A 36 4.91 4.50 -6.02
N ILE A 37 5.96 3.70 -6.20
CA ILE A 37 5.95 2.64 -7.21
C ILE A 37 5.16 1.47 -6.65
N ILE A 38 4.23 0.95 -7.43
CA ILE A 38 3.40 -0.21 -7.08
C ILE A 38 3.46 -1.20 -8.22
N VAL A 39 3.94 -2.40 -7.95
CA VAL A 39 4.04 -3.47 -8.95
C VAL A 39 3.34 -4.71 -8.42
N GLN A 40 2.37 -5.21 -9.15
CA GLN A 40 1.77 -6.50 -8.87
C GLN A 40 2.62 -7.60 -9.51
N ILE A 41 2.89 -8.65 -8.76
CA ILE A 41 3.65 -9.83 -9.19
C ILE A 41 2.78 -11.05 -8.89
N VAL A 42 2.47 -11.82 -9.93
CA VAL A 42 1.64 -13.03 -9.82
C VAL A 42 2.41 -14.21 -10.41
N GLN A 43 2.59 -15.26 -9.63
CA GLN A 43 3.17 -16.51 -10.09
C GLN A 43 2.09 -17.35 -10.77
N TYR A 44 2.37 -17.88 -11.97
CA TYR A 44 1.42 -18.71 -12.69
C TYR A 44 1.15 -20.03 -11.95
N LYS A 45 -0.06 -20.55 -12.09
CA LYS A 45 -0.54 -21.75 -11.37
C LYS A 45 0.36 -22.94 -11.58
N ASN A 46 0.85 -23.15 -12.80
CA ASN A 46 1.66 -24.30 -13.20
C ASN A 46 3.18 -24.03 -13.11
N SER A 47 3.57 -22.90 -12.56
CA SER A 47 4.99 -22.59 -12.33
C SER A 47 5.50 -23.33 -11.09
N PHE A 48 6.66 -23.96 -11.23
CA PHE A 48 7.43 -24.63 -10.17
C PHE A 48 8.70 -23.85 -9.81
N SER A 49 8.80 -22.59 -10.24
CA SER A 49 9.98 -21.77 -9.93
C SER A 49 10.16 -21.61 -8.42
N LYS A 50 11.43 -21.59 -8.01
CA LYS A 50 11.82 -21.35 -6.60
C LYS A 50 11.38 -19.95 -6.17
N PRO A 51 11.17 -19.71 -4.86
CA PRO A 51 10.94 -18.38 -4.35
C PRO A 51 11.99 -17.40 -4.85
N VAL A 52 11.56 -16.27 -5.37
CA VAL A 52 12.45 -15.22 -5.85
C VAL A 52 12.75 -14.27 -4.70
N ASN A 53 14.00 -13.86 -4.59
CA ASN A 53 14.42 -12.75 -3.75
C ASN A 53 14.69 -11.53 -4.62
N PHE A 54 14.15 -10.40 -4.24
CA PHE A 54 14.39 -9.13 -4.91
C PHE A 54 14.70 -8.06 -3.87
N ASP A 55 15.77 -7.30 -4.05
CA ASP A 55 16.20 -6.23 -3.14
C ASP A 55 16.40 -6.73 -1.68
N GLY A 56 16.85 -8.00 -1.51
CA GLY A 56 17.00 -8.68 -0.23
C GLY A 56 15.68 -9.12 0.43
N LEU A 57 14.55 -8.99 -0.27
CA LEU A 57 13.22 -9.34 0.22
C LEU A 57 12.72 -10.65 -0.37
N SER A 58 12.06 -11.47 0.44
CA SER A 58 11.46 -12.73 0.05
C SER A 58 9.98 -12.56 -0.33
N PHE A 59 9.53 -13.34 -1.33
CA PHE A 59 8.13 -13.43 -1.75
C PHE A 59 7.50 -14.67 -1.13
N ASN A 60 7.12 -14.55 0.15
CA ASN A 60 6.54 -15.65 0.91
C ASN A 60 5.04 -15.79 0.60
N ASN A 61 4.55 -17.06 0.62
CA ASN A 61 3.13 -17.37 0.47
C ASN A 61 2.40 -17.45 1.83
N GLU A 62 2.99 -16.91 2.88
CA GLU A 62 2.35 -16.83 4.19
C GLU A 62 1.32 -15.73 4.21
N THR A 63 0.10 -16.06 4.67
CA THR A 63 -0.99 -15.11 4.80
C THR A 63 -0.61 -13.96 5.73
N LEU A 64 -1.06 -12.76 5.38
CA LEU A 64 -0.80 -11.51 6.11
C LEU A 64 0.68 -11.07 6.15
N ASN A 65 1.60 -11.78 5.52
CA ASN A 65 3.03 -11.50 5.63
C ASN A 65 3.45 -10.30 4.76
N VAL A 66 4.31 -9.45 5.32
CA VAL A 66 5.03 -8.38 4.61
C VAL A 66 6.53 -8.52 4.85
N SER A 67 7.28 -8.72 3.77
CA SER A 67 8.75 -8.61 3.78
C SER A 67 9.12 -7.17 3.44
N SER A 68 9.99 -6.53 4.24
CA SER A 68 10.30 -5.11 4.03
C SER A 68 11.73 -4.75 4.37
N ASN A 69 12.28 -3.78 3.64
CA ASN A 69 13.48 -3.03 3.97
C ASN A 69 13.16 -1.52 4.08
N ASN A 70 14.18 -0.66 4.06
CA ASN A 70 13.98 0.79 4.25
C ASN A 70 13.17 1.46 3.14
N GLU A 71 13.18 0.94 1.92
CA GLU A 71 12.61 1.59 0.74
C GLU A 71 11.55 0.74 0.02
N THR A 72 11.60 -0.57 0.20
CA THR A 72 10.77 -1.52 -0.52
C THR A 72 10.00 -2.42 0.45
N ARG A 73 8.75 -2.70 0.13
CA ARG A 73 7.87 -3.61 0.87
C ARG A 73 7.20 -4.57 -0.11
N VAL A 74 7.17 -5.85 0.23
CA VAL A 74 6.49 -6.91 -0.51
C VAL A 74 5.33 -7.40 0.33
N LEU A 75 4.13 -7.07 -0.11
CA LEU A 75 2.87 -7.39 0.57
C LEU A 75 2.29 -8.67 -0.03
N TRP A 76 2.02 -9.66 0.79
CA TRP A 76 1.21 -10.79 0.36
C TRP A 76 -0.24 -10.32 0.15
N THR A 77 -0.86 -10.66 -0.99
CA THR A 77 -2.23 -10.26 -1.32
C THR A 77 -3.15 -11.44 -1.55
N ALA A 78 -2.60 -12.54 -2.05
CA ALA A 78 -3.31 -13.80 -2.26
C ALA A 78 -2.28 -14.92 -2.48
N PRO A 79 -2.68 -16.20 -2.48
CA PRO A 79 -1.77 -17.30 -2.87
C PRO A 79 -1.10 -17.00 -4.22
N LYS A 80 0.24 -17.06 -4.24
CA LYS A 80 1.07 -16.75 -5.43
C LYS A 80 0.89 -15.33 -6.00
N SER A 81 0.45 -14.37 -5.17
CA SER A 81 0.22 -12.98 -5.59
C SER A 81 0.74 -11.99 -4.55
N TRP A 82 1.51 -11.03 -5.01
CA TRP A 82 2.13 -10.01 -4.16
C TRP A 82 2.01 -8.61 -4.79
N ILE A 83 2.03 -7.63 -3.92
CA ILE A 83 2.24 -6.23 -4.31
C ILE A 83 3.60 -5.79 -3.77
N LEU A 84 4.50 -5.43 -4.65
CA LEU A 84 5.73 -4.74 -4.31
C LEU A 84 5.47 -3.24 -4.33
N THR A 85 5.81 -2.55 -3.24
CA THR A 85 5.78 -1.10 -3.17
C THR A 85 7.18 -0.55 -2.90
N SER A 86 7.54 0.58 -3.55
CA SER A 86 8.83 1.21 -3.32
C SER A 86 8.72 2.72 -3.21
N THR A 87 9.43 3.29 -2.24
CA THR A 87 9.55 4.73 -2.02
C THR A 87 10.76 5.34 -2.73
N LYS A 88 11.51 4.56 -3.52
CA LYS A 88 12.70 5.03 -4.27
C LYS A 88 12.42 6.23 -5.18
N THR A 89 11.16 6.45 -5.56
CA THR A 89 10.72 7.62 -6.35
C THR A 89 10.30 8.83 -5.52
N ASN A 90 10.41 8.75 -4.19
CA ASN A 90 10.08 9.87 -3.31
C ASN A 90 11.26 10.88 -3.21
N ILE A 91 11.72 11.32 -4.37
CA ILE A 91 12.88 12.23 -4.52
C ILE A 91 12.53 13.43 -5.39
N GLU A 92 13.31 14.47 -5.27
CA GLU A 92 13.32 15.64 -6.15
C GLU A 92 14.68 15.69 -6.89
N PRO A 93 14.75 16.18 -8.15
CA PRO A 93 13.64 16.66 -8.99
C PRO A 93 12.87 15.53 -9.71
N GLU A 94 11.63 15.84 -10.12
CA GLU A 94 10.68 14.84 -10.68
C GLU A 94 11.18 14.09 -11.94
N PHE A 95 12.09 14.64 -12.72
CA PHE A 95 12.60 13.95 -13.92
C PHE A 95 13.35 12.65 -13.58
N LEU A 96 13.99 12.58 -12.40
CA LEU A 96 14.68 11.39 -11.92
C LEU A 96 13.70 10.25 -11.56
N VAL A 97 12.47 10.60 -11.19
CA VAL A 97 11.43 9.62 -10.83
C VAL A 97 11.16 8.65 -11.99
N CYS A 98 11.06 9.16 -13.22
CA CYS A 98 10.82 8.32 -14.40
C CYS A 98 11.98 7.36 -14.67
N GLU A 99 13.21 7.81 -14.48
CA GLU A 99 14.40 7.00 -14.70
C GLU A 99 14.52 5.90 -13.65
N ILE A 100 14.35 6.24 -12.37
CA ILE A 100 14.37 5.28 -11.26
C ILE A 100 13.27 4.24 -11.43
N LYS A 101 12.05 4.66 -11.78
CA LYS A 101 10.96 3.73 -12.05
C LYS A 101 11.29 2.77 -13.20
N LYS A 102 11.83 3.26 -14.32
CA LYS A 102 12.24 2.42 -15.44
C LYS A 102 13.30 1.40 -15.04
N ASN A 103 14.31 1.83 -14.28
CA ASN A 103 15.38 0.97 -13.82
C ASN A 103 14.86 -0.10 -12.86
N LEU A 104 14.01 0.27 -11.88
CA LEU A 104 13.39 -0.68 -10.95
C LEU A 104 12.54 -1.71 -11.68
N LEU A 105 11.67 -1.30 -12.62
CA LEU A 105 10.86 -2.22 -13.42
C LEU A 105 11.72 -3.15 -14.27
N LYS A 106 12.84 -2.67 -14.82
CA LYS A 106 13.80 -3.47 -15.59
C LYS A 106 14.48 -4.53 -14.71
N ASP A 107 14.86 -4.16 -13.49
CA ASP A 107 15.48 -5.08 -12.54
C ASP A 107 14.49 -6.14 -12.03
N ILE A 108 13.25 -5.75 -11.79
CA ILE A 108 12.15 -6.69 -11.46
C ILE A 108 11.97 -7.68 -12.63
N ASN A 109 11.84 -7.20 -13.87
CA ASN A 109 11.66 -8.07 -15.04
C ASN A 109 12.84 -9.02 -15.28
N LYS A 110 14.07 -8.65 -14.88
CA LYS A 110 15.22 -9.55 -14.94
C LYS A 110 15.20 -10.62 -13.85
N SER A 111 14.69 -10.28 -12.66
CA SER A 111 14.67 -11.18 -11.50
C SER A 111 13.55 -12.21 -11.59
N PHE A 112 12.45 -11.86 -12.26
CA PHE A 112 11.29 -12.72 -12.43
C PHE A 112 11.16 -13.18 -13.87
N ASN A 113 11.22 -14.50 -14.08
CA ASN A 113 11.05 -15.08 -15.41
C ASN A 113 9.59 -14.90 -15.89
N ASN A 114 9.40 -14.29 -17.05
CA ASN A 114 8.09 -14.03 -17.64
C ASN A 114 7.31 -15.31 -18.01
N SER A 115 7.96 -16.46 -18.11
CA SER A 115 7.26 -17.75 -18.28
C SER A 115 6.58 -18.23 -16.99
N ASP A 116 7.01 -17.73 -15.83
CA ASP A 116 6.57 -18.15 -14.51
C ASP A 116 5.77 -17.07 -13.78
N TYR A 117 5.96 -15.80 -14.14
CA TYR A 117 5.39 -14.65 -13.45
C TYR A 117 4.78 -13.63 -14.40
N ALA A 118 3.61 -13.08 -14.00
CA ALA A 118 3.08 -11.85 -14.58
C ALA A 118 3.49 -10.66 -13.71
N ILE A 119 3.98 -9.60 -14.35
CA ILE A 119 4.41 -8.35 -13.71
C ILE A 119 3.58 -7.21 -14.26
N THR A 120 2.87 -6.49 -13.39
CA THR A 120 1.98 -5.39 -13.78
C THR A 120 2.28 -4.13 -12.97
N ASP A 121 2.59 -3.03 -13.66
CA ASP A 121 2.73 -1.71 -13.02
C ASP A 121 1.37 -1.13 -12.67
N LEU A 122 1.11 -0.96 -11.37
CA LEU A 122 -0.11 -0.41 -10.81
C LEU A 122 0.07 1.01 -10.25
N SER A 123 1.24 1.64 -10.41
CA SER A 123 1.57 2.92 -9.77
C SER A 123 0.59 4.05 -10.07
N HIS A 124 -0.04 4.03 -11.24
CA HIS A 124 -1.02 5.07 -11.64
C HIS A 124 -2.48 4.62 -11.49
N SER A 125 -2.73 3.36 -11.15
CA SER A 125 -4.08 2.80 -11.03
C SER A 125 -4.61 2.78 -9.60
N ARG A 126 -3.80 3.18 -8.63
CA ARG A 126 -4.15 3.16 -7.20
C ARG A 126 -4.16 4.57 -6.61
N ALA A 127 -5.13 4.81 -5.73
CA ALA A 127 -5.07 5.86 -4.71
C ALA A 127 -4.51 5.25 -3.42
N ILE A 128 -3.67 6.01 -2.72
CA ILE A 128 -2.97 5.54 -1.53
C ILE A 128 -3.22 6.52 -0.40
N ILE A 129 -3.90 6.06 0.64
CA ILE A 129 -4.20 6.86 1.85
C ILE A 129 -3.43 6.25 3.01
N GLU A 130 -2.65 7.07 3.71
CA GLU A 130 -1.95 6.69 4.93
C GLU A 130 -2.66 7.31 6.12
N LEU A 131 -3.02 6.46 7.08
CA LEU A 131 -3.64 6.82 8.34
C LEU A 131 -2.62 6.60 9.48
N GLU A 132 -2.51 7.56 10.38
CA GLU A 132 -1.61 7.47 11.53
C GLU A 132 -2.31 8.00 12.79
N GLY A 133 -2.30 7.21 13.87
CA GLY A 133 -2.90 7.58 15.16
C GLY A 133 -3.49 6.38 15.90
N LYS A 134 -3.73 6.53 17.20
CA LYS A 134 -4.22 5.45 18.08
C LYS A 134 -5.62 4.92 17.71
N GLN A 135 -6.44 5.74 17.05
CA GLN A 135 -7.84 5.38 16.72
C GLN A 135 -8.00 4.83 15.28
N VAL A 136 -6.92 4.59 14.56
CA VAL A 136 -6.97 4.15 13.15
C VAL A 136 -7.72 2.83 13.00
N LYS A 137 -7.45 1.85 13.87
CA LYS A 137 -8.15 0.55 13.84
C LYS A 137 -9.65 0.70 14.13
N GLU A 138 -10.04 1.57 15.05
CA GLU A 138 -11.45 1.82 15.38
C GLU A 138 -12.22 2.45 14.20
N VAL A 139 -11.58 3.32 13.44
CA VAL A 139 -12.18 3.86 12.21
C VAL A 139 -12.38 2.75 11.17
N LEU A 140 -11.37 1.90 10.96
CA LEU A 140 -11.46 0.83 9.98
C LEU A 140 -12.49 -0.25 10.32
N LYS A 141 -12.71 -0.52 11.61
CA LYS A 141 -13.77 -1.45 12.07
C LYS A 141 -15.18 -1.01 11.67
N LYS A 142 -15.41 0.28 11.45
CA LYS A 142 -16.74 0.79 11.07
C LYS A 142 -17.16 0.39 9.66
N GLY A 143 -16.22 0.17 8.76
CA GLY A 143 -16.52 -0.11 7.35
C GLY A 143 -16.00 -1.45 6.83
N SER A 144 -15.28 -2.22 7.64
CA SER A 144 -14.66 -3.48 7.21
C SER A 144 -15.00 -4.63 8.15
N PRO A 145 -15.26 -5.85 7.62
CA PRO A 145 -15.59 -7.01 8.43
C PRO A 145 -14.38 -7.65 9.13
N PHE A 146 -13.16 -7.18 8.84
CA PHE A 146 -11.94 -7.78 9.41
C PHE A 146 -11.74 -7.38 10.88
N ASN A 147 -11.21 -8.31 11.69
CA ASN A 147 -10.82 -8.05 13.08
C ASN A 147 -9.44 -7.33 13.14
N PHE A 148 -9.43 -6.02 13.12
CA PHE A 148 -8.20 -5.22 13.11
C PHE A 148 -7.36 -5.35 14.39
N ASN A 149 -7.88 -5.92 15.47
CA ASN A 149 -7.08 -6.18 16.68
C ASN A 149 -5.98 -7.23 16.42
N GLU A 150 -6.18 -8.10 15.43
CA GLU A 150 -5.20 -9.12 15.05
C GLU A 150 -4.12 -8.58 14.09
N LEU A 151 -4.34 -7.39 13.51
CA LEU A 151 -3.40 -6.79 12.58
C LEU A 151 -2.19 -6.21 13.33
N LYS A 152 -1.00 -6.72 12.99
CA LYS A 152 0.28 -6.31 13.58
C LYS A 152 1.18 -5.66 12.55
N LYS A 153 2.22 -5.00 13.00
CA LYS A 153 3.28 -4.46 12.15
C LYS A 153 3.78 -5.53 11.17
N ASN A 154 3.99 -5.12 9.93
CA ASN A 154 4.36 -5.98 8.81
C ASN A 154 3.31 -7.05 8.47
N ASN A 155 2.03 -6.76 8.74
CA ASN A 155 0.93 -7.50 8.15
C ASN A 155 0.33 -6.75 6.96
N SER A 156 -0.16 -7.51 5.99
CA SER A 156 -0.97 -7.00 4.86
C SER A 156 -2.20 -7.87 4.66
N LEU A 157 -3.29 -7.24 4.26
CA LEU A 157 -4.50 -8.00 3.92
C LEU A 157 -5.30 -7.33 2.81
N ASN A 158 -6.03 -8.14 2.06
CA ASN A 158 -7.09 -7.66 1.19
C ASN A 158 -8.44 -7.80 1.89
N THR A 159 -9.21 -6.73 1.90
CA THR A 159 -10.54 -6.69 2.49
C THR A 159 -11.43 -5.69 1.74
N VAL A 160 -12.58 -5.39 2.30
CA VAL A 160 -13.46 -4.32 1.83
C VAL A 160 -13.62 -3.25 2.91
N PHE A 161 -13.85 -2.02 2.48
CA PHE A 161 -14.28 -0.93 3.36
C PHE A 161 -15.45 -0.22 2.71
N ASN A 162 -16.62 -0.26 3.36
CA ASN A 162 -17.89 0.25 2.82
C ASN A 162 -18.17 -0.22 1.37
N GLY A 163 -17.91 -1.52 1.09
CA GLY A 163 -18.11 -2.12 -0.24
C GLY A 163 -16.98 -1.88 -1.24
N MET A 164 -16.01 -1.04 -0.94
CA MET A 164 -14.84 -0.80 -1.78
C MET A 164 -13.73 -1.80 -1.48
N ALA A 165 -13.18 -2.46 -2.51
CA ALA A 165 -12.02 -3.33 -2.33
C ALA A 165 -10.78 -2.52 -1.97
N ILE A 166 -10.12 -2.91 -0.89
CA ILE A 166 -8.90 -2.29 -0.38
C ILE A 166 -7.83 -3.31 -0.05
N THR A 167 -6.58 -2.92 -0.22
CA THR A 167 -5.42 -3.62 0.34
C THR A 167 -4.85 -2.78 1.46
N ILE A 168 -4.59 -3.39 2.59
CA ILE A 168 -4.04 -2.75 3.79
C ILE A 168 -2.60 -3.23 4.01
N ASP A 169 -1.70 -2.29 4.32
CA ASP A 169 -0.33 -2.52 4.77
C ASP A 169 -0.15 -1.87 6.16
N MET A 170 0.04 -2.70 7.18
CA MET A 170 0.33 -2.24 8.54
C MET A 170 1.81 -1.93 8.68
N ILE A 171 2.13 -0.64 8.69
CA ILE A 171 3.52 -0.15 8.71
C ILE A 171 4.06 -0.12 10.13
N ASN A 172 3.25 0.31 11.09
CA ASN A 172 3.61 0.42 12.50
C ASN A 172 2.38 0.20 13.38
N ASP A 173 2.57 -0.27 14.60
CA ASP A 173 1.53 -0.58 15.57
C ASP A 173 1.59 0.25 16.86
N ASP A 174 2.57 1.16 16.98
CA ASP A 174 2.63 2.15 18.07
C ASP A 174 3.34 3.44 17.61
N PRO A 175 2.62 4.54 17.31
CA PRO A 175 1.16 4.58 17.02
C PRO A 175 0.80 3.77 15.78
N ASP A 176 -0.45 3.33 15.69
CA ASP A 176 -0.93 2.63 14.49
C ASP A 176 -0.70 3.49 13.26
N LYS A 177 -0.01 2.89 12.26
CA LYS A 177 0.23 3.52 10.96
C LYS A 177 -0.08 2.52 9.87
N ILE A 178 -1.11 2.84 9.09
CA ILE A 178 -1.68 1.96 8.07
C ILE A 178 -1.67 2.69 6.73
N ARG A 179 -1.29 1.96 5.70
CA ARG A 179 -1.42 2.41 4.31
C ARG A 179 -2.49 1.61 3.62
N ILE A 180 -3.44 2.31 3.01
CA ILE A 180 -4.58 1.72 2.31
C ILE A 180 -4.42 1.99 0.82
N PHE A 181 -4.51 0.94 0.03
CA PHE A 181 -4.51 0.99 -1.43
C PHE A 181 -5.91 0.68 -1.93
N THR A 182 -6.47 1.54 -2.76
CA THR A 182 -7.74 1.30 -3.46
C THR A 182 -7.59 1.61 -4.95
N LEU A 183 -8.58 1.25 -5.76
CA LEU A 183 -8.62 1.72 -7.14
C LEU A 183 -8.65 3.26 -7.16
N ARG A 184 -7.93 3.85 -8.10
CA ARG A 184 -7.85 5.31 -8.22
C ARG A 184 -9.23 5.97 -8.30
N SER A 185 -10.17 5.34 -9.00
CA SER A 185 -11.56 5.80 -9.14
C SER A 185 -12.35 5.82 -7.82
N PHE A 186 -11.94 5.05 -6.83
CA PHE A 186 -12.54 5.01 -5.49
C PHE A 186 -11.81 5.87 -4.46
N GLY A 187 -10.73 6.55 -4.85
CA GLY A 187 -9.91 7.33 -3.92
C GLY A 187 -10.70 8.37 -3.13
N GLU A 188 -11.49 9.17 -3.82
CA GLU A 188 -12.34 10.21 -3.20
C GLU A 188 -13.43 9.59 -2.30
N SER A 189 -14.14 8.57 -2.80
CA SER A 189 -15.18 7.88 -2.01
C SER A 189 -14.60 7.24 -0.75
N LEU A 190 -13.42 6.64 -0.83
CA LEU A 190 -12.74 6.08 0.33
C LEU A 190 -12.34 7.18 1.32
N TYR A 191 -11.79 8.29 0.84
CA TYR A 191 -11.36 9.41 1.67
C TYR A 191 -12.52 10.00 2.47
N HIS A 192 -13.70 10.16 1.84
CA HIS A 192 -14.91 10.65 2.52
C HIS A 192 -15.55 9.63 3.46
N SER A 193 -15.25 8.34 3.28
CA SER A 193 -15.82 7.26 4.12
C SER A 193 -15.00 6.99 5.38
N ILE A 194 -13.77 7.45 5.45
CA ILE A 194 -12.86 7.37 6.60
C ILE A 194 -13.15 8.51 7.58
#